data_77c3d23f1b2f9b8baf0d5f5539df70e5
#
_entry.id   77c3d23f1b2f9b8baf0d5f5539df70e5
#
_cell.length_a   1.000
_cell.length_b   1.000
_cell.length_c   1.000
_cell.angle_alpha   90.00
_cell.angle_beta   90.00
_cell.angle_gamma   90.00
#
_symmetry.space_group_name_H-M   'P 1'
#
loop_
_entity.id
_entity.type
_entity.pdbx_description
1 polymer ?
#
loop_
_entity_poly.entity_id
_entity_poly.type
_entity_poly.pdbx_seq_one_letter_code
_entity_poly.pdbx_strand_id
1 'polypeptide(L)' 'MPTTKSTCQCLTEHEVSARTGLSLSTLRAHRHMRRGLPYIKIGRSVRYRLCDLEEYLFEHRIDPSAAT' A
#
# COMPACT_ATOMS: atom_id res chain seq x y z
N MET A 1 -8.91 -22.02 -7.95
CA MET A 1 -8.60 -21.63 -7.84
C MET A 1 -8.20 -21.00 -7.70
N PRO A 2 -8.02 -20.82 -7.69
CA PRO A 2 -7.52 -20.19 -7.65
C PRO A 2 -6.90 -19.70 -7.28
N THR A 3 -6.62 -19.67 -7.35
CA THR A 3 -6.05 -19.25 -7.17
C THR A 3 -5.50 -18.57 -7.16
N THR A 4 -5.41 -18.50 -7.48
CA THR A 4 -4.82 -17.91 -7.67
C THR A 4 -4.50 -17.07 -7.29
N LYS A 5 -4.75 -16.67 -7.17
CA LYS A 5 -4.46 -15.93 -6.73
C LYS A 5 -3.89 -15.50 -5.80
N SER A 6 -4.19 -15.54 -5.64
CA SER A 6 -3.54 -15.33 -4.44
C SER A 6 -2.07 -15.06 -4.57
N THR A 7 -1.70 -14.55 -5.62
CA THR A 7 -0.31 -14.22 -5.85
C THR A 7 0.07 -12.89 -5.26
N CYS A 8 -0.87 -12.21 -4.60
CA CYS A 8 -0.56 -10.93 -4.00
C CYS A 8 0.31 -11.13 -2.78
N GLN A 9 1.53 -10.65 -2.86
CA GLN A 9 2.49 -10.72 -1.77
C GLN A 9 2.11 -9.74 -0.67
N CYS A 10 2.36 -10.13 0.58
CA CYS A 10 2.16 -9.23 1.71
C CYS A 10 3.48 -8.57 2.05
N LEU A 11 3.42 -7.27 2.29
CA LEU A 11 4.59 -6.47 2.58
C LEU A 11 4.51 -5.91 3.99
N THR A 12 5.67 -5.76 4.61
CA THR A 12 5.74 -5.08 5.90
C THR A 12 5.72 -3.57 5.66
N GLU A 13 5.48 -2.81 6.73
CA GLU A 13 5.50 -1.35 6.61
C GLU A 13 6.87 -0.85 6.18
N HIS A 14 7.93 -1.55 6.59
CA HIS A 14 9.27 -1.17 6.18
C HIS A 14 9.47 -1.36 4.68
N GLU A 15 8.93 -2.44 4.16
CA GLU A 15 9.03 -2.70 2.72
C GLU A 15 8.23 -1.67 1.92
N VAL A 16 7.05 -1.30 2.43
CA VAL A 16 6.24 -0.28 1.77
C VAL A 16 6.95 1.07 1.82
N SER A 17 7.54 1.40 2.96
CA SER A 17 8.28 2.63 3.10
C SER A 17 9.42 2.69 2.07
N ALA A 18 10.16 1.60 1.92
CA ALA A 18 11.26 1.54 0.97
C ALA A 18 10.77 1.70 -0.47
N ARG A 19 9.63 1.12 -0.79
CA ARG A 19 9.11 1.16 -2.16
C ARG A 19 8.50 2.51 -2.52
N THR A 20 7.88 3.18 -1.54
CA THR A 20 7.15 4.41 -1.82
C THR A 20 7.92 5.67 -1.45
N GLY A 21 8.93 5.53 -0.60
CA GLY A 21 9.63 6.70 -0.09
C GLY A 21 8.90 7.39 1.04
N LEU A 22 7.73 6.88 1.42
CA LEU A 22 6.99 7.46 2.54
C LEU A 22 7.63 6.99 3.85
N SER A 23 7.68 7.90 4.82
CA SER A 23 8.25 7.54 6.11
C SER A 23 7.29 6.61 6.87
N LEU A 24 7.85 5.87 7.83
CA LEU A 24 7.02 5.04 8.68
C LEU A 24 6.03 5.87 9.46
N SER A 25 6.43 7.07 9.88
CA SER A 25 5.53 7.98 10.58
C SER A 25 4.32 8.31 9.72
N THR A 26 4.55 8.58 8.44
CA THR A 26 3.46 8.90 7.52
C THR A 26 2.52 7.72 7.35
N LEU A 27 3.09 6.52 7.17
CA LEU A 27 2.26 5.34 7.01
C LEU A 27 1.42 5.08 8.24
N ARG A 28 2.02 5.25 9.42
CA ARG A 28 1.31 5.04 10.68
C ARG A 28 0.23 6.08 10.89
N ALA A 29 0.51 7.32 10.51
CA ALA A 29 -0.48 8.39 10.61
C ALA A 29 -1.68 8.11 9.72
N HIS A 30 -1.42 7.62 8.49
CA HIS A 30 -2.51 7.29 7.57
C HIS A 30 -3.38 6.18 8.15
N ARG A 31 -2.76 5.15 8.76
CA ARG A 31 -3.53 4.08 9.37
C ARG A 31 -4.37 4.61 10.52
N HIS A 32 -3.79 5.48 11.32
CA HIS A 32 -4.50 6.05 12.46
C HIS A 32 -5.72 6.85 11.99
N MET A 33 -5.58 7.55 10.88
CA MET A 33 -6.67 8.34 10.32
C MET A 33 -7.58 7.53 9.41
N ARG A 34 -7.29 6.24 9.26
CA ARG A 34 -8.07 5.31 8.44
C ARG A 34 -8.17 5.79 6.99
N ARG A 35 -7.06 6.25 6.47
CA ARG A 35 -7.00 6.67 5.09
C ARG A 35 -5.66 6.27 4.50
N GLY A 36 -5.50 6.51 3.21
CA GLY A 36 -4.28 6.14 2.52
C GLY A 36 -4.33 4.70 2.08
N LEU A 37 -3.21 4.03 2.19
CA LEU A 37 -3.04 2.69 1.65
C LEU A 37 -3.81 1.65 2.48
N PRO A 38 -4.60 0.80 1.83
CA PRO A 38 -5.27 -0.30 2.55
C PRO A 38 -4.26 -1.23 3.20
N TYR A 39 -4.62 -1.80 4.31
CA TYR A 39 -3.73 -2.69 5.03
C TYR A 39 -4.51 -3.82 5.70
N ILE A 40 -3.77 -4.86 6.10
CA ILE A 40 -4.33 -6.00 6.80
C ILE A 40 -3.70 -6.04 8.18
N LYS A 41 -4.51 -6.26 9.19
CA LYS A 41 -4.02 -6.39 10.55
C LYS A 41 -4.22 -7.83 11.00
N ILE A 42 -3.11 -8.50 11.33
CA ILE A 42 -3.13 -9.87 11.80
C ILE A 42 -2.55 -9.86 13.20
N GLY A 43 -3.43 -9.98 14.20
CA GLY A 43 -3.00 -9.81 15.57
C GLY A 43 -2.42 -8.41 15.76
N ARG A 44 -1.15 -8.34 16.09
CA ARG A 44 -0.46 -7.07 16.26
C ARG A 44 0.35 -6.67 15.02
N SER A 45 0.34 -7.54 14.02
CA SER A 45 1.14 -7.32 12.84
C SER A 45 0.35 -6.60 11.78
N VAL A 46 0.97 -5.64 11.13
CA VAL A 46 0.37 -4.92 10.01
C VAL A 46 1.08 -5.34 8.73
N ARG A 47 0.27 -5.65 7.72
CA ARG A 47 0.81 -6.04 6.42
C ARG A 47 0.05 -5.29 5.34
N TYR A 48 0.72 -5.04 4.23
CA TYR A 48 0.13 -4.39 3.08
C TYR A 48 0.19 -5.36 1.91
N ARG A 49 -0.86 -5.46 1.14
CA ARG A 49 -0.85 -6.32 -0.03
C ARG A 49 -0.21 -5.56 -1.19
N LEU A 50 0.67 -6.25 -1.90
CA LEU A 50 1.34 -5.62 -3.05
C LEU A 50 0.33 -5.15 -4.08
N CYS A 51 -0.73 -5.92 -4.30
CA CYS A 51 -1.78 -5.53 -5.25
C CYS A 51 -2.42 -4.21 -4.87
N ASP A 52 -2.71 -4.03 -3.58
CA ASP A 52 -3.30 -2.79 -3.10
C ASP A 52 -2.33 -1.64 -3.24
N LEU A 53 -1.05 -1.90 -2.98
CA LEU A 53 -0.03 -0.86 -3.12
C LEU A 53 0.07 -0.40 -4.56
N GLU A 54 0.10 -1.34 -5.49
CA GLU A 54 0.22 -0.99 -6.91
C GLU A 54 -0.99 -0.20 -7.38
N GLU A 55 -2.17 -0.61 -6.96
CA GLU A 55 -3.39 0.10 -7.33
C GLU A 55 -3.42 1.49 -6.73
N TYR A 56 -3.01 1.61 -5.48
CA TYR A 56 -2.97 2.90 -4.80
C TYR A 56 -2.00 3.85 -5.51
N LEU A 57 -0.83 3.35 -5.87
CA LEU A 57 0.15 4.17 -6.56
C LEU A 57 -0.37 4.61 -7.93
N PHE A 58 -1.04 3.72 -8.61
CA PHE A 58 -1.61 4.04 -9.91
C PHE A 58 -2.68 5.13 -9.79
N GLU A 59 -3.52 5.03 -8.78
CA GLU A 59 -4.59 6.00 -8.57
C GLU A 59 -4.06 7.38 -8.20
N HIS A 60 -2.87 7.42 -7.60
CA HIS A 60 -2.28 8.70 -7.20
C HIS A 60 -1.25 9.20 -8.21
N ARG A 61 -1.14 8.51 -9.32
CA ARG A 61 -0.22 8.93 -10.37
C ARG A 61 -0.71 10.22 -11.01
N ILE A 62 0.20 11.14 -11.20
CA ILE A 62 -0.09 12.39 -11.90
C ILE A 62 0.69 12.37 -13.21
N ASP A 63 -0.03 12.44 -14.31
CA ASP A 63 0.59 12.44 -15.63
C ASP A 63 0.43 13.85 -16.21
N PRO A 64 1.49 14.64 -16.23
CA PRO A 64 1.39 16.01 -16.72
C PRO A 64 0.91 16.12 -18.15
N SER A 65 1.22 15.12 -18.96
CA SER A 65 0.80 15.16 -20.36
C SER A 65 -0.69 14.89 -20.53
N ALA A 66 -1.32 14.26 -19.55
CA ALA A 66 -2.75 13.95 -19.60
C ALA A 66 -3.57 14.88 -18.70
N ALA A 67 -2.92 15.70 -17.90
CA ALA A 67 -3.59 16.51 -16.89
C ALA A 67 -3.95 17.89 -17.41
N THR A 68 -4.52 17.99 -18.54
CA THR A 68 -4.87 19.29 -19.12
C THR A 68 -6.35 19.60 -19.05
#